data_ed70023d55f6510c02114116d87521cd
#
_entry.id   ed70023d55f6510c02114116d87521cd
#
_cell.length_a   1.000
_cell.length_b   1.000
_cell.length_c   1.000
_cell.angle_alpha   90.00
_cell.angle_beta   90.00
_cell.angle_gamma   90.00
#
_symmetry.space_group_name_H-M   'P 1'
#
loop_
_entity.id
_entity.type
_entity.pdbx_description
1 polymer ?
#
loop_
_entity_poly.entity_id
_entity_poly.type
_entity_poly.pdbx_seq_one_letter_code
_entity_poly.pdbx_strand_id
1 'polypeptide(L)'
;MKRLILIGLVCFLALNAHAQCAAKNDAILPGEHLTYELKFNWKFIWVPAGKAQMDLKSTTYQGKPCYKTELLSISNKKVDFFFKMRDTLTCITTERLEPLYFRKGAEEGSRYTVDEVHFSYRNNKCIVDQQRMRPGRQTIVKKDTLDECVYDMLSILLQARSFDPTSYKVGDKILFPMATGKKVEEQTLIYRGKEIFKAENGVKYRCLVFSLVEYDKKKKEKEVITFYVTDDKNHLPVRLDLYLNFGSAKAFLETVEGNRHPLTSIID
;
A
#
# COMPACT_ATOMS: atom_id res chain seq x y z
N MET A 1 -60.29 7.23 -37.48
CA MET A 1 -59.75 7.51 -36.14
C MET A 1 -58.55 6.57 -35.93
N LYS A 2 -57.33 7.07 -36.18
CA LYS A 2 -56.10 6.33 -35.98
C LYS A 2 -55.49 6.69 -34.64
N ARG A 3 -55.48 5.75 -33.69
CA ARG A 3 -54.78 5.95 -32.40
C ARG A 3 -53.28 5.72 -32.66
N LEU A 4 -52.49 6.77 -32.52
CA LEU A 4 -51.04 6.71 -32.43
C LEU A 4 -50.67 6.19 -31.03
N ILE A 5 -50.08 5.00 -30.98
CA ILE A 5 -49.46 4.48 -29.77
C ILE A 5 -48.02 5.04 -29.76
N LEU A 6 -47.78 6.00 -28.91
CA LEU A 6 -46.44 6.56 -28.65
C LEU A 6 -45.72 5.62 -27.69
N ILE A 7 -44.90 4.71 -28.23
CA ILE A 7 -44.00 3.87 -27.42
C ILE A 7 -42.85 4.75 -26.98
N GLY A 8 -42.91 5.21 -25.74
CA GLY A 8 -41.77 5.88 -25.11
C GLY A 8 -40.62 4.91 -24.89
N LEU A 9 -39.62 5.01 -25.74
CA LEU A 9 -38.32 4.32 -25.56
C LEU A 9 -37.58 4.99 -24.41
N VAL A 10 -37.79 4.49 -23.19
CA VAL A 10 -36.98 4.87 -22.03
C VAL A 10 -35.61 4.24 -22.22
N CYS A 11 -34.70 4.97 -22.87
CA CYS A 11 -33.29 4.65 -22.81
C CYS A 11 -32.82 4.75 -21.37
N PHE A 12 -32.74 3.61 -20.67
CA PHE A 12 -31.93 3.46 -19.49
C PHE A 12 -30.45 3.71 -19.92
N LEU A 13 -30.03 4.96 -19.86
CA LEU A 13 -28.63 5.31 -19.82
C LEU A 13 -28.11 4.72 -18.48
N ALA A 14 -27.63 3.48 -18.54
CA ALA A 14 -26.76 2.97 -17.51
C ALA A 14 -25.55 3.92 -17.46
N LEU A 15 -25.63 4.91 -16.58
CA LEU A 15 -24.47 5.67 -16.16
C LEU A 15 -23.50 4.66 -15.59
N ASN A 16 -22.57 4.21 -16.43
CA ASN A 16 -21.37 3.54 -15.95
C ASN A 16 -20.66 4.59 -15.08
N ALA A 17 -21.01 4.62 -13.81
CA ALA A 17 -20.22 5.32 -12.80
C ALA A 17 -18.87 4.59 -12.78
N HIS A 18 -17.94 5.04 -13.64
CA HIS A 18 -16.56 4.62 -13.51
C HIS A 18 -16.13 5.08 -12.11
N ALA A 19 -15.83 4.11 -11.26
CA ALA A 19 -15.25 4.40 -9.97
C ALA A 19 -13.96 5.19 -10.22
N GLN A 20 -13.91 6.42 -9.76
CA GLN A 20 -12.87 7.40 -10.09
C GLN A 20 -11.46 6.90 -9.80
N CYS A 21 -11.31 6.11 -8.74
CA CYS A 21 -10.02 5.64 -8.24
C CYS A 21 -9.82 4.13 -8.43
N ALA A 22 -10.67 3.50 -9.23
CA ALA A 22 -10.57 2.08 -9.50
C ALA A 22 -9.42 1.79 -10.48
N ALA A 23 -8.62 0.80 -10.15
CA ALA A 23 -7.58 0.26 -11.02
C ALA A 23 -7.97 -1.09 -11.62
N LYS A 24 -7.28 -1.48 -12.66
CA LYS A 24 -7.33 -2.85 -13.15
C LYS A 24 -6.55 -3.72 -12.17
N ASN A 25 -7.22 -4.68 -11.54
CA ASN A 25 -6.55 -5.62 -10.64
C ASN A 25 -6.09 -6.83 -11.44
N ASP A 26 -4.83 -6.88 -11.81
CA ASP A 26 -4.22 -7.98 -12.54
C ASP A 26 -3.23 -8.79 -11.68
N ALA A 27 -2.78 -8.28 -10.54
CA ALA A 27 -1.68 -8.85 -9.78
C ALA A 27 -2.08 -9.65 -8.53
N ILE A 28 -3.21 -9.33 -7.93
CA ILE A 28 -3.59 -9.87 -6.61
C ILE A 28 -4.90 -10.64 -6.64
N LEU A 29 -5.02 -11.61 -5.72
CA LEU A 29 -6.21 -12.42 -5.52
C LEU A 29 -6.40 -12.69 -4.02
N PRO A 30 -7.65 -12.69 -3.49
CA PRO A 30 -7.92 -13.12 -2.13
C PRO A 30 -7.39 -14.53 -1.84
N GLY A 31 -6.80 -14.70 -0.66
CA GLY A 31 -6.07 -15.90 -0.26
C GLY A 31 -4.55 -15.70 -0.29
N GLU A 32 -4.05 -14.57 -0.80
CA GLU A 32 -2.62 -14.28 -0.74
C GLU A 32 -2.18 -14.05 0.70
N HIS A 33 -1.09 -14.75 1.08
CA HIS A 33 -0.43 -14.64 2.38
C HIS A 33 1.07 -14.49 2.18
N LEU A 34 1.64 -13.41 2.69
CA LEU A 34 3.06 -13.10 2.61
C LEU A 34 3.65 -13.00 4.00
N THR A 35 4.81 -13.61 4.24
CA THR A 35 5.55 -13.42 5.49
C THR A 35 6.92 -12.81 5.22
N TYR A 36 7.39 -12.02 6.17
CA TYR A 36 8.66 -11.30 6.08
C TYR A 36 9.48 -11.43 7.34
N GLU A 37 10.79 -11.61 7.17
CA GLU A 37 11.75 -11.36 8.23
C GLU A 37 12.10 -9.87 8.26
N LEU A 38 12.10 -9.29 9.46
CA LEU A 38 12.51 -7.90 9.68
C LEU A 38 13.91 -7.88 10.29
N LYS A 39 14.80 -7.08 9.70
CA LYS A 39 16.16 -6.81 10.22
C LYS A 39 16.35 -5.33 10.50
N PHE A 40 17.12 -5.02 11.52
CA PHE A 40 17.47 -3.66 11.88
C PHE A 40 18.99 -3.49 11.90
N ASN A 41 19.48 -2.36 11.40
CA ASN A 41 20.89 -2.02 11.44
C ASN A 41 21.25 -1.42 12.79
N TRP A 42 22.01 -2.18 13.61
CA TRP A 42 22.52 -1.73 14.88
C TRP A 42 24.05 -1.60 14.79
N LYS A 43 24.56 -0.38 14.86
CA LYS A 43 26.00 -0.10 14.83
C LYS A 43 26.74 -0.85 13.73
N PHE A 44 26.23 -0.76 12.49
CA PHE A 44 26.76 -1.43 11.29
C PHE A 44 26.54 -2.95 11.19
N ILE A 45 25.82 -3.56 12.12
CA ILE A 45 25.47 -4.98 12.09
C ILE A 45 23.97 -5.12 11.86
N TRP A 46 23.58 -5.98 10.92
CA TRP A 46 22.19 -6.34 10.70
C TRP A 46 21.77 -7.42 11.68
N VAL A 47 20.77 -7.14 12.50
CA VAL A 47 20.24 -8.07 13.48
C VAL A 47 18.79 -8.42 13.18
N PRO A 48 18.35 -9.69 13.38
CA PRO A 48 16.95 -10.05 13.28
C PRO A 48 16.12 -9.20 14.26
N ALA A 49 15.15 -8.46 13.75
CA ALA A 49 14.38 -7.49 14.53
C ALA A 49 12.95 -7.94 14.81
N GLY A 50 12.36 -8.77 13.96
CA GLY A 50 10.97 -9.20 14.10
C GLY A 50 10.47 -9.91 12.87
N LYS A 51 9.14 -9.96 12.77
CA LYS A 51 8.43 -10.51 11.61
C LYS A 51 7.29 -9.58 11.19
N ALA A 52 6.95 -9.65 9.91
CA ALA A 52 5.71 -9.09 9.41
C ALA A 52 4.95 -10.13 8.58
N GLN A 53 3.64 -9.99 8.52
CA GLN A 53 2.78 -10.80 7.65
C GLN A 53 1.73 -9.91 7.00
N MET A 54 1.39 -10.20 5.76
CA MET A 54 0.34 -9.53 5.01
C MET A 54 -0.64 -10.56 4.47
N ASP A 55 -1.90 -10.35 4.78
CA ASP A 55 -3.03 -11.19 4.37
C ASP A 55 -3.98 -10.41 3.49
N LEU A 56 -4.42 -10.99 2.39
CA LEU A 56 -5.49 -10.48 1.53
C LEU A 56 -6.68 -11.42 1.56
N LYS A 57 -7.85 -10.93 1.97
CA LYS A 57 -9.08 -11.74 2.13
C LYS A 57 -10.27 -11.06 1.45
N SER A 58 -11.23 -11.87 0.95
CA SER A 58 -12.55 -11.36 0.59
C SER A 58 -13.30 -10.91 1.85
N THR A 59 -14.07 -9.84 1.74
CA THR A 59 -14.91 -9.32 2.80
C THR A 59 -16.14 -8.62 2.22
N THR A 60 -17.02 -8.16 3.09
CA THR A 60 -18.14 -7.28 2.72
C THR A 60 -17.99 -5.98 3.49
N TYR A 61 -18.10 -4.85 2.80
CA TYR A 61 -18.09 -3.53 3.41
C TYR A 61 -19.28 -2.72 2.89
N GLN A 62 -20.11 -2.21 3.81
CA GLN A 62 -21.36 -1.50 3.49
C GLN A 62 -22.26 -2.28 2.51
N GLY A 63 -22.35 -3.61 2.70
CA GLY A 63 -23.18 -4.50 1.87
C GLY A 63 -22.62 -4.84 0.48
N LYS A 64 -21.39 -4.43 0.16
CA LYS A 64 -20.75 -4.70 -1.14
C LYS A 64 -19.55 -5.63 -0.99
N PRO A 65 -19.29 -6.53 -1.97
CA PRO A 65 -18.07 -7.33 -2.00
C PRO A 65 -16.82 -6.44 -2.07
N CYS A 66 -15.84 -6.76 -1.24
CA CYS A 66 -14.61 -5.98 -1.08
C CYS A 66 -13.43 -6.89 -0.77
N TYR A 67 -12.23 -6.33 -0.84
CA TYR A 67 -11.02 -6.95 -0.32
C TYR A 67 -10.60 -6.28 0.98
N LYS A 68 -10.14 -7.10 1.92
CA LYS A 68 -9.51 -6.66 3.18
C LYS A 68 -8.06 -7.10 3.16
N THR A 69 -7.16 -6.15 3.28
CA THR A 69 -5.72 -6.40 3.47
C THR A 69 -5.34 -6.06 4.89
N GLU A 70 -4.63 -6.97 5.54
CA GLU A 70 -4.08 -6.77 6.89
C GLU A 70 -2.57 -6.96 6.84
N LEU A 71 -1.82 -6.00 7.39
CA LEU A 71 -0.39 -6.07 7.61
C LEU A 71 -0.13 -5.99 9.11
N LEU A 72 0.45 -7.06 9.66
CA LEU A 72 0.88 -7.13 11.05
C LEU A 72 2.41 -7.11 11.10
N SER A 73 3.00 -6.24 11.92
CA SER A 73 4.44 -6.16 12.14
C SER A 73 4.76 -6.23 13.62
N ILE A 74 5.64 -7.16 14.01
CA ILE A 74 5.94 -7.46 15.40
C ILE A 74 7.45 -7.55 15.59
N SER A 75 8.04 -6.72 16.48
CA SER A 75 9.42 -6.87 16.90
C SER A 75 9.59 -8.07 17.82
N ASN A 76 10.78 -8.68 17.80
CA ASN A 76 11.12 -9.78 18.69
C ASN A 76 11.45 -9.28 20.11
N LYS A 77 11.44 -10.19 21.11
CA LYS A 77 11.67 -9.87 22.52
C LYS A 77 13.01 -9.17 22.79
N LYS A 78 14.05 -9.44 22.01
CA LYS A 78 15.38 -8.82 22.19
C LYS A 78 15.36 -7.36 21.75
N VAL A 79 14.65 -7.05 20.66
CA VAL A 79 14.48 -5.70 20.14
C VAL A 79 13.49 -4.91 20.98
N ASP A 80 12.45 -5.53 21.55
CA ASP A 80 11.45 -4.91 22.42
C ASP A 80 12.08 -4.18 23.61
N PHE A 81 13.22 -4.64 24.08
CA PHE A 81 13.95 -3.98 25.18
C PHE A 81 14.41 -2.57 24.78
N PHE A 82 14.70 -2.32 23.51
CA PHE A 82 15.13 -1.02 23.00
C PHE A 82 14.01 -0.26 22.30
N PHE A 83 13.22 -0.97 21.49
CA PHE A 83 12.15 -0.40 20.69
C PHE A 83 11.08 -1.45 20.38
N LYS A 84 10.02 -1.45 21.18
CA LYS A 84 8.86 -2.31 20.95
C LYS A 84 8.09 -1.82 19.72
N MET A 85 7.76 -2.73 18.81
CA MET A 85 6.91 -2.46 17.64
C MET A 85 5.80 -3.51 17.54
N ARG A 86 4.57 -3.04 17.53
CA ARG A 86 3.34 -3.84 17.33
C ARG A 86 2.41 -3.02 16.47
N ASP A 87 2.58 -3.16 15.17
CA ASP A 87 1.79 -2.39 14.20
C ASP A 87 0.81 -3.30 13.50
N THR A 88 -0.44 -2.85 13.44
CA THR A 88 -1.49 -3.49 12.65
C THR A 88 -2.06 -2.46 11.70
N LEU A 89 -1.94 -2.74 10.41
CA LEU A 89 -2.56 -1.95 9.36
C LEU A 89 -3.69 -2.76 8.72
N THR A 90 -4.82 -2.13 8.52
CA THR A 90 -5.97 -2.71 7.82
C THR A 90 -6.41 -1.77 6.72
N CYS A 91 -6.59 -2.28 5.52
CA CYS A 91 -7.14 -1.56 4.38
C CYS A 91 -8.34 -2.35 3.83
N ILE A 92 -9.42 -1.64 3.48
CA ILE A 92 -10.54 -2.21 2.73
C ILE A 92 -10.61 -1.47 1.40
N THR A 93 -10.62 -2.24 0.31
CA THR A 93 -10.76 -1.72 -1.04
C THR A 93 -11.93 -2.41 -1.76
N THR A 94 -12.45 -1.78 -2.80
CA THR A 94 -13.26 -2.51 -3.77
C THR A 94 -12.43 -3.62 -4.43
N GLU A 95 -13.07 -4.56 -5.16
CA GLU A 95 -12.37 -5.57 -5.97
C GLU A 95 -11.50 -4.95 -7.08
N ARG A 96 -11.75 -3.67 -7.42
CA ARG A 96 -10.95 -2.84 -8.33
C ARG A 96 -9.95 -1.95 -7.61
N LEU A 97 -9.59 -2.30 -6.39
CA LEU A 97 -8.57 -1.65 -5.54
C LEU A 97 -8.82 -0.17 -5.22
N GLU A 98 -10.06 0.32 -5.36
CA GLU A 98 -10.42 1.66 -4.92
C GLU A 98 -10.49 1.71 -3.40
N PRO A 99 -9.76 2.61 -2.71
CA PRO A 99 -9.75 2.69 -1.26
C PRO A 99 -11.13 3.00 -0.68
N LEU A 100 -11.50 2.35 0.42
CA LEU A 100 -12.76 2.61 1.15
C LEU A 100 -12.50 2.92 2.62
N TYR A 101 -11.56 2.21 3.25
CA TYR A 101 -11.22 2.35 4.65
C TYR A 101 -9.77 1.99 4.90
N PHE A 102 -9.11 2.72 5.79
CA PHE A 102 -7.79 2.39 6.29
C PHE A 102 -7.70 2.65 7.78
N ARG A 103 -6.98 1.77 8.49
CA ARG A 103 -6.64 1.94 9.89
C ARG A 103 -5.22 1.45 10.14
N LYS A 104 -4.41 2.28 10.79
CA LYS A 104 -3.12 1.91 11.37
C LYS A 104 -3.23 2.03 12.89
N GLY A 105 -3.09 0.92 13.63
CA GLY A 105 -2.84 0.90 15.06
C GLY A 105 -1.36 0.61 15.27
N ALA A 106 -0.60 1.57 15.82
CA ALA A 106 0.84 1.44 15.97
C ALA A 106 1.26 1.62 17.43
N GLU A 107 1.90 0.59 17.98
CA GLU A 107 2.61 0.65 19.26
C GLU A 107 4.11 0.69 18.98
N GLU A 108 4.68 1.90 19.00
CA GLU A 108 6.06 2.18 18.67
C GLU A 108 6.79 2.74 19.88
N GLY A 109 7.61 1.92 20.53
CA GLY A 109 8.24 2.22 21.81
C GLY A 109 7.19 2.40 22.91
N SER A 110 7.14 3.58 23.51
CA SER A 110 6.15 3.95 24.54
C SER A 110 4.91 4.65 23.96
N ARG A 111 4.82 4.82 22.65
CA ARG A 111 3.73 5.55 22.00
C ARG A 111 2.75 4.58 21.35
N TYR A 112 1.46 4.85 21.60
CA TYR A 112 0.38 4.23 20.85
C TYR A 112 -0.34 5.30 20.02
N THR A 113 -0.53 5.02 18.75
CA THR A 113 -1.24 5.91 17.82
C THR A 113 -2.21 5.10 17.00
N VAL A 114 -3.42 5.61 16.80
CA VAL A 114 -4.38 5.08 15.83
C VAL A 114 -4.63 6.14 14.79
N ASP A 115 -4.36 5.81 13.54
CA ASP A 115 -4.76 6.56 12.36
C ASP A 115 -5.91 5.85 11.69
N GLU A 116 -6.96 6.58 11.33
CA GLU A 116 -8.13 6.04 10.67
C GLU A 116 -8.56 6.95 9.54
N VAL A 117 -8.88 6.38 8.40
CA VAL A 117 -9.27 7.10 7.18
C VAL A 117 -10.46 6.41 6.54
N HIS A 118 -11.49 7.19 6.21
CA HIS A 118 -12.63 6.76 5.42
C HIS A 118 -12.61 7.50 4.08
N PHE A 119 -12.76 6.75 3.01
CA PHE A 119 -12.83 7.30 1.66
C PHE A 119 -14.26 7.19 1.13
N SER A 120 -14.72 8.23 0.47
CA SER A 120 -15.99 8.21 -0.26
C SER A 120 -15.88 9.03 -1.55
N TYR A 121 -16.70 8.70 -2.52
CA TYR A 121 -16.60 9.26 -3.88
C TYR A 121 -17.94 9.86 -4.26
N ARG A 122 -17.95 11.14 -4.61
CA ARG A 122 -19.16 11.86 -5.04
C ARG A 122 -18.80 12.96 -6.05
N ASN A 123 -19.56 13.04 -7.13
CA ASN A 123 -19.38 14.08 -8.17
C ASN A 123 -17.94 14.16 -8.69
N ASN A 124 -17.32 13.00 -8.97
CA ASN A 124 -15.91 12.86 -9.41
C ASN A 124 -14.89 13.47 -8.43
N LYS A 125 -15.23 13.53 -7.15
CA LYS A 125 -14.31 13.96 -6.09
C LYS A 125 -14.06 12.81 -5.11
N CYS A 126 -12.83 12.72 -4.64
CA CYS A 126 -12.44 11.87 -3.52
C CYS A 126 -12.60 12.68 -2.23
N ILE A 127 -13.43 12.19 -1.32
CA ILE A 127 -13.68 12.78 0.00
C ILE A 127 -12.96 11.89 1.01
N VAL A 128 -12.08 12.50 1.81
CA VAL A 128 -11.22 11.82 2.77
C VAL A 128 -11.53 12.35 4.16
N ASP A 129 -12.23 11.55 4.95
CA ASP A 129 -12.48 11.80 6.37
C ASP A 129 -11.42 11.05 7.19
N GLN A 130 -10.56 11.75 7.91
CA GLN A 130 -9.43 11.14 8.61
C GLN A 130 -9.29 11.63 10.03
N GLN A 131 -8.80 10.73 10.89
CA GLN A 131 -8.54 11.06 12.28
C GLN A 131 -7.28 10.37 12.81
N ARG A 132 -6.62 11.07 13.75
CA ARG A 132 -5.51 10.54 14.51
C ARG A 132 -5.81 10.62 16.00
N MET A 133 -5.75 9.49 16.66
CA MET A 133 -6.00 9.32 18.08
C MET A 133 -4.72 8.91 18.80
N ARG A 134 -4.49 9.52 19.98
CA ARG A 134 -3.38 9.17 20.89
C ARG A 134 -3.89 9.25 22.33
N PRO A 135 -3.54 8.29 23.20
CA PRO A 135 -3.90 8.38 24.62
C PRO A 135 -3.46 9.71 25.23
N GLY A 136 -4.36 10.35 25.99
CA GLY A 136 -4.09 11.62 26.67
C GLY A 136 -3.90 12.83 25.76
N ARG A 137 -4.21 12.74 24.47
CA ARG A 137 -4.16 13.85 23.51
C ARG A 137 -5.53 14.07 22.85
N GLN A 138 -5.78 15.32 22.46
CA GLN A 138 -6.96 15.61 21.65
C GLN A 138 -6.86 14.89 20.30
N THR A 139 -7.96 14.27 19.89
CA THR A 139 -8.07 13.64 18.55
C THR A 139 -7.97 14.73 17.48
N ILE A 140 -7.10 14.49 16.49
CA ILE A 140 -7.03 15.32 15.29
C ILE A 140 -8.04 14.76 14.30
N VAL A 141 -8.96 15.58 13.84
CA VAL A 141 -9.95 15.22 12.81
C VAL A 141 -9.77 16.16 11.63
N LYS A 142 -9.76 15.62 10.43
CA LYS A 142 -9.65 16.40 9.21
C LYS A 142 -10.48 15.79 8.10
N LYS A 143 -11.11 16.66 7.30
CA LYS A 143 -11.82 16.31 6.07
C LYS A 143 -11.19 17.04 4.90
N ASP A 144 -10.83 16.32 3.88
CA ASP A 144 -10.30 16.85 2.62
C ASP A 144 -11.20 16.41 1.46
N THR A 145 -11.27 17.21 0.39
CA THR A 145 -11.98 16.87 -0.85
C THR A 145 -11.09 17.24 -2.02
N LEU A 146 -10.75 16.24 -2.85
CA LEU A 146 -9.81 16.37 -3.95
C LEU A 146 -10.45 15.91 -5.27
N ASP A 147 -9.97 16.46 -6.37
CA ASP A 147 -10.36 16.08 -7.73
C ASP A 147 -9.57 14.86 -8.23
N GLU A 148 -8.58 14.41 -7.48
CA GLU A 148 -7.71 13.28 -7.76
C GLU A 148 -7.88 12.15 -6.74
N CYS A 149 -7.34 10.97 -7.05
CA CYS A 149 -7.41 9.81 -6.18
C CYS A 149 -6.46 9.93 -5.00
N VAL A 150 -6.96 9.72 -3.80
CA VAL A 150 -6.17 9.68 -2.57
C VAL A 150 -6.07 8.24 -2.11
N TYR A 151 -4.89 7.84 -1.69
CA TYR A 151 -4.58 6.48 -1.23
C TYR A 151 -4.19 6.47 0.25
N ASP A 152 -4.27 5.32 0.87
CA ASP A 152 -3.51 4.97 2.06
C ASP A 152 -2.28 4.13 1.69
N MET A 153 -1.40 3.86 2.66
CA MET A 153 -0.14 3.17 2.39
C MET A 153 -0.31 1.70 1.96
N LEU A 154 -1.42 1.03 2.26
CA LEU A 154 -1.68 -0.32 1.78
C LEU A 154 -2.38 -0.31 0.42
N SER A 155 -3.37 0.55 0.23
CA SER A 155 -4.10 0.61 -1.06
C SER A 155 -3.18 1.02 -2.21
N ILE A 156 -2.24 1.95 -2.01
CA ILE A 156 -1.27 2.29 -3.04
C ILE A 156 -0.31 1.13 -3.33
N LEU A 157 0.11 0.38 -2.30
CA LEU A 157 0.93 -0.81 -2.49
C LEU A 157 0.21 -1.86 -3.35
N LEU A 158 -1.09 -2.09 -3.08
CA LEU A 158 -1.90 -3.03 -3.87
C LEU A 158 -2.08 -2.55 -5.31
N GLN A 159 -2.38 -1.26 -5.52
CA GLN A 159 -2.53 -0.72 -6.87
C GLN A 159 -1.22 -0.73 -7.65
N ALA A 160 -0.10 -0.38 -7.00
CA ALA A 160 1.22 -0.36 -7.63
C ALA A 160 1.63 -1.73 -8.18
N ARG A 161 1.15 -2.82 -7.58
CA ARG A 161 1.38 -4.18 -8.08
C ARG A 161 0.67 -4.47 -9.40
N SER A 162 -0.33 -3.69 -9.78
CA SER A 162 -1.03 -3.81 -11.07
C SER A 162 -0.56 -2.77 -12.11
N PHE A 163 0.46 -1.97 -11.82
CA PHE A 163 1.04 -1.03 -12.78
C PHE A 163 1.77 -1.78 -13.90
N ASP A 164 1.68 -1.25 -15.11
CA ASP A 164 2.47 -1.74 -16.24
C ASP A 164 3.84 -1.04 -16.26
N PRO A 165 4.93 -1.74 -15.92
CA PRO A 165 6.25 -1.15 -15.85
C PRO A 165 6.95 -1.01 -17.20
N THR A 166 6.36 -1.49 -18.29
CA THR A 166 7.02 -1.57 -19.61
C THR A 166 7.35 -0.20 -20.20
N SER A 167 6.58 0.84 -19.81
CA SER A 167 6.78 2.21 -20.28
C SER A 167 7.75 3.02 -19.41
N TYR A 168 8.14 2.54 -18.23
CA TYR A 168 8.95 3.31 -17.27
C TYR A 168 10.41 3.40 -17.69
N LYS A 169 10.95 4.60 -17.59
CA LYS A 169 12.38 4.91 -17.71
C LYS A 169 12.96 5.20 -16.34
N VAL A 170 14.23 4.84 -16.14
CA VAL A 170 14.95 5.15 -14.89
C VAL A 170 14.88 6.65 -14.61
N GLY A 171 14.42 7.01 -13.43
CA GLY A 171 14.20 8.39 -13.00
C GLY A 171 12.77 8.89 -13.18
N ASP A 172 11.88 8.14 -13.83
CA ASP A 172 10.46 8.51 -13.92
C ASP A 172 9.83 8.62 -12.54
N LYS A 173 9.04 9.67 -12.35
CA LYS A 173 8.37 9.99 -11.09
C LYS A 173 6.90 9.71 -11.19
N ILE A 174 6.38 8.98 -10.21
CA ILE A 174 4.96 8.71 -10.02
C ILE A 174 4.53 9.51 -8.79
N LEU A 175 3.67 10.49 -8.99
CA LEU A 175 3.12 11.34 -7.93
C LEU A 175 1.75 10.82 -7.53
N PHE A 176 1.47 10.79 -6.23
CA PHE A 176 0.15 10.43 -5.71
C PHE A 176 -0.10 11.06 -4.35
N PRO A 177 -1.33 11.53 -4.05
CA PRO A 177 -1.70 11.99 -2.73
C PRO A 177 -1.98 10.81 -1.80
N MET A 178 -1.43 10.87 -0.58
CA MET A 178 -1.61 9.86 0.45
C MET A 178 -2.20 10.43 1.74
N ALA A 179 -3.26 9.82 2.25
CA ALA A 179 -3.84 10.12 3.55
C ALA A 179 -3.04 9.45 4.67
N THR A 180 -2.61 10.25 5.65
CA THR A 180 -1.73 9.81 6.74
C THR A 180 -2.45 9.66 8.09
N GLY A 181 -3.80 9.77 8.10
CA GLY A 181 -4.61 9.86 9.32
C GLY A 181 -4.60 11.26 9.96
N LYS A 182 -3.77 12.17 9.47
CA LYS A 182 -3.65 13.55 9.95
C LYS A 182 -3.86 14.58 8.85
N LYS A 183 -3.41 14.27 7.65
CA LYS A 183 -3.48 15.14 6.45
C LYS A 183 -3.28 14.31 5.19
N VAL A 184 -3.66 14.89 4.05
CA VAL A 184 -3.25 14.38 2.75
C VAL A 184 -1.94 15.04 2.37
N GLU A 185 -0.97 14.26 1.89
CA GLU A 185 0.35 14.70 1.44
C GLU A 185 0.69 14.08 0.09
N GLU A 186 1.24 14.86 -0.81
CA GLU A 186 1.79 14.33 -2.05
C GLU A 186 3.03 13.48 -1.77
N GLN A 187 3.06 12.31 -2.36
CA GLN A 187 4.17 11.36 -2.30
C GLN A 187 4.81 11.23 -3.67
N THR A 188 6.10 10.93 -3.68
CA THR A 188 6.84 10.71 -4.93
C THR A 188 7.49 9.33 -4.89
N LEU A 189 7.09 8.48 -5.84
CA LEU A 189 7.74 7.21 -6.11
C LEU A 189 8.61 7.36 -7.36
N ILE A 190 9.88 6.94 -7.31
CA ILE A 190 10.81 7.04 -8.44
C ILE A 190 11.19 5.64 -8.89
N TYR A 191 11.05 5.36 -10.18
CA TYR A 191 11.56 4.13 -10.77
C TYR A 191 13.08 4.16 -10.88
N ARG A 192 13.77 3.18 -10.30
CA ARG A 192 15.23 3.07 -10.24
C ARG A 192 15.82 2.09 -11.25
N GLY A 193 14.96 1.35 -11.95
CA GLY A 193 15.40 0.34 -12.93
C GLY A 193 15.21 -1.08 -12.46
N LYS A 194 15.98 -2.00 -13.04
CA LYS A 194 15.92 -3.43 -12.76
C LYS A 194 17.20 -3.89 -12.07
N GLU A 195 17.04 -4.77 -11.08
CA GLU A 195 18.14 -5.41 -10.36
C GLU A 195 17.88 -6.89 -10.14
N ILE A 196 18.94 -7.66 -9.93
CA ILE A 196 18.86 -9.03 -9.43
C ILE A 196 19.08 -8.98 -7.92
N PHE A 197 18.06 -9.39 -7.17
CA PHE A 197 18.16 -9.56 -5.73
C PHE A 197 18.35 -11.03 -5.38
N LYS A 198 19.41 -11.35 -4.62
CA LYS A 198 19.64 -12.68 -4.06
C LYS A 198 19.17 -12.69 -2.61
N ALA A 199 18.15 -13.49 -2.32
CA ALA A 199 17.65 -13.71 -0.96
C ALA A 199 18.62 -14.59 -0.15
N GLU A 200 18.49 -14.60 1.17
CA GLU A 200 19.38 -15.35 2.07
C GLU A 200 19.28 -16.89 1.89
N ASN A 201 18.10 -17.36 1.49
CA ASN A 201 17.89 -18.77 1.12
C ASN A 201 18.51 -19.16 -0.23
N GLY A 202 19.22 -18.24 -0.89
CA GLY A 202 19.90 -18.44 -2.16
C GLY A 202 19.05 -18.18 -3.39
N VAL A 203 17.73 -18.02 -3.26
CA VAL A 203 16.84 -17.71 -4.39
C VAL A 203 17.18 -16.33 -4.95
N LYS A 204 17.27 -16.26 -6.28
CA LYS A 204 17.50 -15.00 -6.99
C LYS A 204 16.21 -14.54 -7.68
N TYR A 205 15.91 -13.26 -7.55
CA TYR A 205 14.74 -12.64 -8.17
C TYR A 205 15.17 -11.54 -9.15
N ARG A 206 14.61 -11.52 -10.35
CA ARG A 206 14.60 -10.28 -11.15
C ARG A 206 13.63 -9.32 -10.49
N CYS A 207 14.07 -8.12 -10.20
CA CYS A 207 13.28 -7.10 -9.52
C CYS A 207 13.20 -5.81 -10.33
N LEU A 208 12.06 -5.15 -10.22
CA LEU A 208 11.90 -3.72 -10.48
C LEU A 208 12.17 -2.99 -9.16
N VAL A 209 12.92 -1.90 -9.22
CA VAL A 209 13.30 -1.13 -8.03
C VAL A 209 12.62 0.23 -8.06
N PHE A 210 11.98 0.58 -6.95
CA PHE A 210 11.32 1.88 -6.77
C PHE A 210 11.73 2.49 -5.44
N SER A 211 11.94 3.82 -5.41
CA SER A 211 12.19 4.56 -4.17
C SER A 211 11.04 5.52 -3.88
N LEU A 212 10.44 5.39 -2.70
CA LEU A 212 9.60 6.44 -2.13
C LEU A 212 10.55 7.50 -1.55
N VAL A 213 10.37 8.75 -1.95
CA VAL A 213 11.26 9.84 -1.57
C VAL A 213 10.49 11.02 -0.99
N GLU A 214 11.15 11.73 -0.09
CA GLU A 214 10.77 13.04 0.40
C GLU A 214 11.79 14.08 -0.08
N TYR A 215 11.39 15.34 -0.15
CA TYR A 215 12.28 16.44 -0.44
C TYR A 215 12.46 17.34 0.77
N ASP A 216 13.70 17.61 1.14
CA ASP A 216 14.02 18.54 2.22
C ASP A 216 13.72 20.01 1.80
N LYS A 217 13.88 20.94 2.75
CA LYS A 217 13.66 22.38 2.50
C LYS A 217 14.56 22.95 1.38
N LYS A 218 15.66 22.28 1.06
CA LYS A 218 16.59 22.63 -0.02
C LYS A 218 16.29 21.87 -1.32
N LYS A 219 15.15 21.18 -1.39
CA LYS A 219 14.73 20.30 -2.51
C LYS A 219 15.69 19.15 -2.78
N LYS A 220 16.50 18.77 -1.80
CA LYS A 220 17.35 17.58 -1.89
C LYS A 220 16.49 16.35 -1.64
N GLU A 221 16.63 15.37 -2.52
CA GLU A 221 15.96 14.07 -2.42
C GLU A 221 16.49 13.27 -1.23
N LYS A 222 15.59 12.69 -0.46
CA LYS A 222 15.88 11.78 0.64
C LYS A 222 15.01 10.53 0.45
N GLU A 223 15.63 9.39 0.33
CA GLU A 223 14.91 8.11 0.29
C GLU A 223 14.28 7.80 1.64
N VAL A 224 13.04 7.35 1.61
CA VAL A 224 12.25 6.90 2.77
C VAL A 224 12.13 5.38 2.76
N ILE A 225 11.76 4.81 1.60
CA ILE A 225 11.66 3.37 1.41
C ILE A 225 12.13 3.04 0.00
N THR A 226 12.94 1.97 -0.14
CA THR A 226 13.23 1.36 -1.43
C THR A 226 12.54 0.00 -1.51
N PHE A 227 11.77 -0.21 -2.56
CA PHE A 227 11.02 -1.43 -2.84
C PHE A 227 11.72 -2.22 -3.94
N TYR A 228 11.97 -3.49 -3.69
CA TYR A 228 12.36 -4.48 -4.69
C TYR A 228 11.14 -5.38 -4.93
N VAL A 229 10.49 -5.22 -6.07
CA VAL A 229 9.32 -6.00 -6.44
C VAL A 229 9.64 -6.94 -7.59
N THR A 230 9.03 -8.12 -7.61
CA THR A 230 9.29 -9.12 -8.67
C THR A 230 8.96 -8.56 -10.05
N ASP A 231 9.88 -8.78 -11.02
CA ASP A 231 9.66 -8.46 -12.44
C ASP A 231 8.86 -9.59 -13.10
N ASP A 232 7.63 -9.78 -12.62
CA ASP A 232 6.61 -10.70 -13.14
C ASP A 232 5.22 -10.15 -12.85
N LYS A 233 4.18 -10.86 -13.27
CA LYS A 233 2.78 -10.39 -13.15
C LYS A 233 2.28 -10.22 -11.71
N ASN A 234 2.97 -10.75 -10.69
CA ASN A 234 2.56 -10.57 -9.30
C ASN A 234 3.07 -9.28 -8.69
N HIS A 235 4.22 -8.74 -9.17
CA HIS A 235 4.93 -7.59 -8.58
C HIS A 235 5.01 -7.70 -7.05
N LEU A 236 5.44 -8.87 -6.54
CA LEU A 236 5.56 -9.11 -5.11
C LEU A 236 6.72 -8.31 -4.51
N PRO A 237 6.53 -7.59 -3.40
CA PRO A 237 7.63 -6.96 -2.71
C PRO A 237 8.48 -8.05 -2.02
N VAL A 238 9.65 -8.36 -2.58
CA VAL A 238 10.58 -9.37 -2.04
C VAL A 238 11.59 -8.79 -1.06
N ARG A 239 11.82 -7.47 -1.13
CA ARG A 239 12.65 -6.74 -0.18
C ARG A 239 12.18 -5.29 -0.09
N LEU A 240 12.18 -4.75 1.13
CA LEU A 240 12.00 -3.35 1.43
C LEU A 240 13.18 -2.87 2.27
N ASP A 241 13.78 -1.74 1.86
CA ASP A 241 14.78 -1.02 2.66
C ASP A 241 14.14 0.25 3.21
N LEU A 242 14.06 0.37 4.54
CA LEU A 242 13.43 1.49 5.23
C LEU A 242 14.51 2.37 5.86
N TYR A 243 14.51 3.66 5.53
CA TYR A 243 15.48 4.64 6.02
C TYR A 243 14.85 5.46 7.14
N LEU A 244 15.10 5.06 8.37
CA LEU A 244 14.52 5.66 9.57
C LEU A 244 15.43 6.78 10.11
N ASN A 245 14.88 7.68 10.93
CA ASN A 245 15.66 8.77 11.54
C ASN A 245 16.73 8.27 12.54
N PHE A 246 16.58 7.06 13.06
CA PHE A 246 17.46 6.45 14.06
C PHE A 246 18.19 5.19 13.56
N GLY A 247 18.23 4.98 12.25
CA GLY A 247 18.88 3.83 11.62
C GLY A 247 18.14 3.38 10.39
N SER A 248 18.36 2.13 9.98
CA SER A 248 17.65 1.53 8.85
C SER A 248 17.12 0.15 9.21
N ALA A 249 16.01 -0.21 8.59
CA ALA A 249 15.43 -1.54 8.69
C ALA A 249 15.27 -2.15 7.29
N LYS A 250 15.19 -3.48 7.24
CA LYS A 250 14.89 -4.23 6.02
C LYS A 250 13.82 -5.26 6.29
N ALA A 251 12.94 -5.44 5.33
CA ALA A 251 12.01 -6.56 5.31
C ALA A 251 12.38 -7.47 4.13
N PHE A 252 12.48 -8.77 4.37
CA PHE A 252 12.78 -9.79 3.37
C PHE A 252 11.65 -10.78 3.31
N LEU A 253 11.14 -11.06 2.10
CA LEU A 253 10.12 -12.08 1.89
C LEU A 253 10.64 -13.45 2.30
N GLU A 254 9.95 -14.13 3.23
CA GLU A 254 10.23 -15.50 3.66
C GLU A 254 9.35 -16.50 2.90
N THR A 255 8.02 -16.27 2.91
CA THR A 255 7.06 -17.15 2.24
C THR A 255 6.03 -16.37 1.44
N VAL A 256 5.54 -16.98 0.39
CA VAL A 256 4.40 -16.50 -0.40
C VAL A 256 3.48 -17.67 -0.68
N GLU A 257 2.20 -17.49 -0.39
CA GLU A 257 1.12 -18.44 -0.65
C GLU A 257 -0.05 -17.71 -1.30
N GLY A 258 -0.80 -18.39 -2.16
CA GLY A 258 -2.00 -17.83 -2.79
C GLY A 258 -1.75 -16.72 -3.81
N ASN A 259 -0.52 -16.54 -4.29
CA ASN A 259 -0.20 -15.58 -5.34
C ASN A 259 -0.94 -15.92 -6.64
N ARG A 260 -1.39 -14.88 -7.35
CA ARG A 260 -2.27 -15.02 -8.53
C ARG A 260 -1.59 -15.68 -9.73
N HIS A 261 -0.30 -15.45 -9.93
CA HIS A 261 0.44 -15.92 -11.12
C HIS A 261 1.69 -16.69 -10.68
N PRO A 262 2.24 -17.55 -11.55
CA PRO A 262 3.55 -18.17 -11.31
C PRO A 262 4.65 -17.12 -11.07
N LEU A 263 5.61 -17.45 -10.22
CA LEU A 263 6.78 -16.59 -9.92
C LEU A 263 7.85 -16.75 -11.01
N THR A 264 7.63 -16.14 -12.16
CA THR A 264 8.55 -16.22 -13.30
C THR A 264 9.75 -15.30 -13.19
N SER A 265 9.81 -14.48 -12.14
CA SER A 265 10.97 -13.64 -11.80
C SER A 265 12.11 -14.41 -11.13
N ILE A 266 11.85 -15.61 -10.60
CA ILE A 266 12.89 -16.47 -10.03
C ILE A 266 13.82 -16.93 -11.15
N ILE A 267 15.13 -16.83 -10.88
CA ILE A 267 16.20 -17.25 -11.79
C ILE A 267 17.18 -18.17 -11.04
N ASP A 268 17.82 -19.08 -11.76
CA ASP A 268 18.82 -20.02 -11.27
C ASP A 268 20.14 -19.32 -10.85
#